data_e02890774e3c0792e0640ce4e9594742
#
_entry.id   e02890774e3c0792e0640ce4e9594742
#
_cell.length_a   1.000
_cell.length_b   1.000
_cell.length_c   1.000
_cell.angle_alpha   90.00
_cell.angle_beta   90.00
_cell.angle_gamma   90.00
#
_symmetry.space_group_name_H-M   'P 1'
#
loop_
_entity.id
_entity.type
_entity.pdbx_description
1 polymer ?
#
loop_
_entity_poly.entity_id
_entity_poly.type
_entity_poly.pdbx_seq_one_letter_code
_entity_poly.pdbx_strand_id
1 'polypeptide(L)'
;MTTRNTDQTVTSILCAAVDGITKTKIMYKAFITYDQLNGYLSLLLEKGLIEYTEGERLYRTTSKGVDFLHHSESPRLKVLVVGLGQLGLPVARYVKEKGFDDVYGYDISPKAMERAEKIAGIKKANDLSDFDVYILCVSTHKPDDMFTPQIEGLLSIVERISKEARRDGALVSIESTIPRGTSARVFEMLNHRLHVAHAPHRWYALEEKEHGVNQLRVVGGVCDCCLQTAMQFYNGTCSSFISTSTVTDVSSSSSSSEGMPKSLGIPMHPVSKIEIAELSKIAENAHRYLQIAFAEDLYLYCQENNLNFSELRDALNTKWNVNILEPKEGIGGHCLPKDTRMFLQSSKSIKSKILTAAIEVDQDYRQYRQIRASKSMLSHSVSPPLSASNLEEDGVGGGGSSNYSG
;
A
#
# COMPACT_ATOMS: atom_id res chain seq x y z
N MET A 1 9.28 -7.89 32.93
CA MET A 1 9.37 -6.42 32.74
C MET A 1 10.77 -6.18 32.16
N THR A 2 10.86 -6.09 30.86
CA THR A 2 12.11 -5.81 30.13
C THR A 2 12.36 -4.30 30.21
N THR A 3 13.48 -3.92 30.82
CA THR A 3 13.95 -2.53 30.93
C THR A 3 14.14 -1.95 29.53
N ARG A 4 13.27 -1.01 29.13
CA ARG A 4 13.58 -0.12 27.99
C ARG A 4 14.93 0.52 28.25
N ASN A 5 15.77 0.59 27.21
CA ASN A 5 17.03 1.32 27.29
C ASN A 5 16.73 2.76 27.73
N THR A 6 17.47 3.28 28.70
CA THR A 6 17.32 4.61 29.30
C THR A 6 17.28 5.69 28.19
N ASP A 7 18.08 5.55 27.14
CA ASP A 7 18.16 6.49 26.03
C ASP A 7 16.86 6.54 25.19
N GLN A 8 16.23 5.40 24.98
CA GLN A 8 14.93 5.36 24.26
C GLN A 8 13.82 6.06 25.04
N THR A 9 13.83 5.91 26.37
CA THR A 9 12.84 6.56 27.23
C THR A 9 13.05 8.08 27.26
N VAL A 10 14.29 8.52 27.39
CA VAL A 10 14.67 9.93 27.32
C VAL A 10 14.26 10.56 25.99
N THR A 11 14.59 9.94 24.87
CA THR A 11 14.19 10.37 23.54
C THR A 11 12.66 10.49 23.40
N SER A 12 11.91 9.49 23.90
CA SER A 12 10.43 9.50 23.88
C SER A 12 9.83 10.65 24.68
N ILE A 13 10.40 10.98 25.85
CA ILE A 13 9.96 12.09 26.69
C ILE A 13 10.23 13.42 25.99
N LEU A 14 11.44 13.62 25.47
CA LEU A 14 11.83 14.86 24.77
C LEU A 14 11.00 15.07 23.51
N CYS A 15 10.83 14.04 22.68
CA CYS A 15 9.96 14.12 21.49
C CYS A 15 8.52 14.48 21.86
N ALA A 16 7.97 13.88 22.93
CA ALA A 16 6.61 14.17 23.37
C ALA A 16 6.44 15.62 23.84
N ALA A 17 7.51 16.26 24.31
CA ALA A 17 7.48 17.57 24.94
C ALA A 17 7.88 18.74 24.00
N VAL A 18 8.18 18.51 22.72
CA VAL A 18 8.62 19.54 21.78
C VAL A 18 7.64 20.73 21.72
N ASP A 19 6.35 20.45 21.58
CA ASP A 19 5.30 21.48 21.46
C ASP A 19 4.70 21.93 22.81
N GLY A 20 5.25 21.43 23.92
CA GLY A 20 4.71 21.66 25.26
C GLY A 20 3.57 20.70 25.61
N ILE A 21 3.68 20.01 26.76
CA ILE A 21 2.75 18.95 27.15
C ILE A 21 2.66 18.80 28.65
N THR A 22 1.51 18.38 29.17
CA THR A 22 1.33 18.09 30.61
C THR A 22 2.02 16.79 31.01
N LYS A 23 2.43 16.69 32.28
CA LYS A 23 3.10 15.54 32.87
C LYS A 23 2.34 14.22 32.63
N THR A 24 1.03 14.23 32.82
CA THR A 24 0.18 13.05 32.59
C THR A 24 0.22 12.59 31.13
N LYS A 25 0.16 13.51 30.18
CA LYS A 25 0.25 13.18 28.75
C LYS A 25 1.63 12.66 28.37
N ILE A 26 2.74 13.15 28.99
CA ILE A 26 4.09 12.57 28.78
C ILE A 26 4.10 11.12 29.25
N MET A 27 3.56 10.83 30.45
CA MET A 27 3.50 9.48 31.00
C MET A 27 2.85 8.49 30.03
N TYR A 28 1.69 8.87 29.48
CA TYR A 28 0.99 8.03 28.51
C TYR A 28 1.75 7.91 27.17
N LYS A 29 2.32 9.00 26.66
CA LYS A 29 3.07 8.97 25.39
C LYS A 29 4.39 8.20 25.48
N ALA A 30 5.09 8.28 26.61
CA ALA A 30 6.34 7.58 26.81
C ALA A 30 6.16 6.15 27.36
N PHE A 31 4.90 5.74 27.65
CA PHE A 31 4.56 4.41 28.22
C PHE A 31 5.37 4.05 29.46
N ILE A 32 5.48 4.98 30.41
CA ILE A 32 6.22 4.81 31.65
C ILE A 32 5.31 5.07 32.85
N THR A 33 5.68 4.50 34.00
CA THR A 33 4.97 4.74 35.25
C THR A 33 5.20 6.16 35.77
N TYR A 34 4.35 6.61 36.68
CA TYR A 34 4.48 7.94 37.28
C TYR A 34 5.83 8.14 37.99
N ASP A 35 6.31 7.11 38.71
CA ASP A 35 7.57 7.14 39.44
C ASP A 35 8.79 7.19 38.48
N GLN A 36 8.75 6.41 37.42
CA GLN A 36 9.75 6.46 36.36
C GLN A 36 9.79 7.84 35.69
N LEU A 37 8.61 8.39 35.34
CA LEU A 37 8.54 9.73 34.76
C LEU A 37 9.14 10.80 35.66
N ASN A 38 8.87 10.76 36.96
CA ASN A 38 9.44 11.69 37.93
C ASN A 38 10.96 11.66 37.92
N GLY A 39 11.56 10.49 37.94
CA GLY A 39 13.01 10.32 37.87
C GLY A 39 13.60 10.88 36.58
N TYR A 40 12.97 10.61 35.44
CA TYR A 40 13.44 11.15 34.14
C TYR A 40 13.24 12.66 34.05
N LEU A 41 12.10 13.20 34.48
CA LEU A 41 11.87 14.66 34.42
C LEU A 41 12.87 15.42 35.28
N SER A 42 13.17 14.94 36.49
CA SER A 42 14.19 15.54 37.35
C SER A 42 15.55 15.59 36.65
N LEU A 43 15.98 14.48 36.07
CA LEU A 43 17.24 14.38 35.33
C LEU A 43 17.27 15.32 34.10
N LEU A 44 16.18 15.38 33.34
CA LEU A 44 16.09 16.18 32.12
C LEU A 44 16.03 17.68 32.41
N LEU A 45 15.36 18.07 33.50
CA LEU A 45 15.36 19.45 34.02
C LEU A 45 16.75 19.87 34.49
N GLU A 46 17.43 19.02 35.27
CA GLU A 46 18.80 19.24 35.73
C GLU A 46 19.78 19.41 34.58
N LYS A 47 19.66 18.60 33.55
CA LYS A 47 20.48 18.70 32.33
C LYS A 47 20.09 19.87 31.41
N GLY A 48 19.00 20.55 31.67
CA GLY A 48 18.46 21.63 30.85
C GLY A 48 17.95 21.16 29.49
N LEU A 49 17.54 19.91 29.36
CA LEU A 49 17.01 19.33 28.11
C LEU A 49 15.50 19.54 27.98
N ILE A 50 14.82 19.76 29.11
CA ILE A 50 13.41 20.08 29.19
C ILE A 50 13.23 21.25 30.17
N GLU A 51 12.23 22.07 29.96
CA GLU A 51 11.82 23.15 30.87
C GLU A 51 10.39 22.96 31.32
N TYR A 52 10.04 23.54 32.46
CA TYR A 52 8.68 23.52 33.00
C TYR A 52 8.16 24.94 33.13
N THR A 53 7.02 25.24 32.51
CA THR A 53 6.35 26.52 32.57
C THR A 53 5.23 26.45 33.61
N GLU A 54 5.43 27.07 34.78
CA GLU A 54 4.56 26.99 35.94
C GLU A 54 3.14 27.53 35.65
N GLY A 55 3.03 28.62 34.90
CA GLY A 55 1.75 29.24 34.51
C GLY A 55 0.88 28.35 33.61
N GLU A 56 1.49 27.61 32.70
CA GLU A 56 0.81 26.74 31.75
C GLU A 56 0.74 25.27 32.22
N ARG A 57 1.52 24.92 33.24
CA ARG A 57 1.72 23.54 33.74
C ARG A 57 2.21 22.58 32.64
N LEU A 58 3.04 23.09 31.74
CA LEU A 58 3.56 22.33 30.60
C LEU A 58 5.05 22.11 30.74
N TYR A 59 5.49 20.94 30.29
CA TYR A 59 6.88 20.62 30.03
C TYR A 59 7.17 20.85 28.53
N ARG A 60 8.26 21.55 28.24
CA ARG A 60 8.69 21.82 26.86
C ARG A 60 10.15 21.44 26.67
N THR A 61 10.47 20.81 25.56
CA THR A 61 11.85 20.48 25.18
C THR A 61 12.59 21.77 24.81
N THR A 62 13.73 22.02 25.43
CA THR A 62 14.56 23.19 25.18
C THR A 62 15.31 23.05 23.84
N SER A 63 15.93 24.15 23.34
CA SER A 63 16.85 24.06 22.19
C SER A 63 17.97 23.06 22.42
N LYS A 64 18.55 23.01 23.64
CA LYS A 64 19.53 21.98 24.02
C LYS A 64 18.96 20.57 24.01
N GLY A 65 17.70 20.39 24.38
CA GLY A 65 16.99 19.11 24.28
C GLY A 65 16.73 18.70 22.84
N VAL A 66 16.42 19.65 21.97
CA VAL A 66 16.31 19.44 20.53
C VAL A 66 17.67 19.05 19.95
N ASP A 67 18.74 19.77 20.29
CA ASP A 67 20.11 19.42 19.89
C ASP A 67 20.53 18.02 20.38
N PHE A 68 20.13 17.64 21.60
CA PHE A 68 20.34 16.29 22.12
C PHE A 68 19.61 15.24 21.29
N LEU A 69 18.37 15.50 20.87
CA LEU A 69 17.63 14.63 19.94
C LEU A 69 18.33 14.52 18.59
N HIS A 70 19.00 15.60 18.14
CA HIS A 70 19.79 15.63 16.90
C HIS A 70 21.10 14.84 17.00
N HIS A 71 21.79 14.91 18.15
CA HIS A 71 23.09 14.27 18.36
C HIS A 71 23.02 12.87 18.98
N SER A 72 21.88 12.53 19.62
CA SER A 72 21.63 11.13 19.94
C SER A 72 21.50 10.40 18.60
N GLU A 73 22.49 9.56 18.25
CA GLU A 73 22.37 8.65 17.10
C GLU A 73 20.99 8.01 17.18
N SER A 74 20.09 8.40 16.28
CA SER A 74 18.76 7.75 16.19
C SER A 74 19.04 6.26 16.12
N PRO A 75 18.52 5.44 17.05
CA PRO A 75 18.84 4.02 17.07
C PRO A 75 18.64 3.49 15.66
N ARG A 76 19.67 2.88 15.08
CA ARG A 76 19.62 2.32 13.73
C ARG A 76 18.53 1.29 13.71
N LEU A 77 17.37 1.67 13.15
CA LEU A 77 16.23 0.77 13.04
C LEU A 77 16.56 -0.34 12.04
N LYS A 78 16.45 -1.58 12.50
CA LYS A 78 16.50 -2.75 11.63
C LYS A 78 15.12 -3.03 11.06
N VAL A 79 15.01 -2.93 9.75
CA VAL A 79 13.75 -3.12 9.02
C VAL A 79 13.79 -4.42 8.24
N LEU A 80 12.82 -5.28 8.45
CA LEU A 80 12.62 -6.50 7.66
C LEU A 80 11.42 -6.35 6.74
N VAL A 81 11.64 -6.54 5.45
CA VAL A 81 10.55 -6.67 4.47
C VAL A 81 10.31 -8.14 4.17
N VAL A 82 9.11 -8.62 4.45
CA VAL A 82 8.68 -10.01 4.24
C VAL A 82 7.80 -10.11 3.00
N GLY A 83 8.22 -10.96 2.07
CA GLY A 83 7.63 -11.04 0.73
C GLY A 83 8.30 -10.05 -0.21
N LEU A 84 9.21 -10.54 -1.08
CA LEU A 84 10.00 -9.74 -2.02
C LEU A 84 9.49 -9.86 -3.46
N GLY A 85 8.17 -10.00 -3.59
CA GLY A 85 7.46 -10.05 -4.86
C GLY A 85 7.37 -8.68 -5.55
N GLN A 86 6.30 -8.50 -6.34
CA GLN A 86 6.05 -7.26 -7.10
C GLN A 86 5.97 -6.02 -6.22
N LEU A 87 5.40 -6.14 -5.00
CA LEU A 87 5.25 -5.04 -4.08
C LEU A 87 6.45 -4.90 -3.13
N GLY A 88 6.86 -6.01 -2.49
CA GLY A 88 7.84 -5.93 -1.40
C GLY A 88 9.24 -5.53 -1.84
N LEU A 89 9.66 -5.88 -3.05
CA LEU A 89 10.97 -5.44 -3.56
C LEU A 89 11.03 -3.91 -3.78
N PRO A 90 10.06 -3.26 -4.44
CA PRO A 90 9.99 -1.79 -4.46
C PRO A 90 9.94 -1.14 -3.08
N VAL A 91 9.20 -1.74 -2.13
CA VAL A 91 9.15 -1.25 -0.74
C VAL A 91 10.52 -1.32 -0.08
N ALA A 92 11.20 -2.47 -0.15
CA ALA A 92 12.52 -2.64 0.45
C ALA A 92 13.55 -1.66 -0.15
N ARG A 93 13.51 -1.45 -1.47
CA ARG A 93 14.34 -0.46 -2.16
C ARG A 93 14.05 0.95 -1.64
N TYR A 94 12.77 1.33 -1.56
CA TYR A 94 12.37 2.66 -1.08
C TYR A 94 12.81 2.91 0.37
N VAL A 95 12.63 1.94 1.27
CA VAL A 95 13.12 2.03 2.66
C VAL A 95 14.63 2.31 2.69
N LYS A 96 15.39 1.60 1.87
CA LYS A 96 16.85 1.81 1.77
C LYS A 96 17.20 3.18 1.19
N GLU A 97 16.53 3.63 0.15
CA GLU A 97 16.71 4.96 -0.47
C GLU A 97 16.41 6.10 0.51
N LYS A 98 15.52 5.89 1.48
CA LYS A 98 15.26 6.83 2.58
C LYS A 98 16.35 6.81 3.65
N GLY A 99 17.43 6.07 3.40
CA GLY A 99 18.64 6.08 4.20
C GLY A 99 18.57 5.15 5.41
N PHE A 100 17.65 4.19 5.48
CA PHE A 100 17.73 3.11 6.45
C PHE A 100 18.85 2.14 6.03
N ASP A 101 19.91 2.02 6.85
CA ASP A 101 21.10 1.24 6.49
C ASP A 101 20.90 -0.26 6.73
N ASP A 102 20.07 -0.60 7.71
CA ASP A 102 19.81 -1.97 8.14
C ASP A 102 18.46 -2.47 7.61
N VAL A 103 18.39 -2.63 6.27
CA VAL A 103 17.23 -3.17 5.57
C VAL A 103 17.50 -4.60 5.14
N TYR A 104 16.64 -5.50 5.59
CA TYR A 104 16.69 -6.93 5.33
C TYR A 104 15.45 -7.38 4.56
N GLY A 105 15.59 -8.45 3.82
CA GLY A 105 14.51 -9.10 3.10
C GLY A 105 14.37 -10.56 3.47
N TYR A 106 13.15 -11.05 3.54
CA TYR A 106 12.82 -12.45 3.67
C TYR A 106 11.75 -12.84 2.65
N ASP A 107 11.98 -13.91 1.92
CA ASP A 107 11.00 -14.54 1.02
C ASP A 107 11.14 -16.06 1.07
N ILE A 108 10.05 -16.79 0.87
CA ILE A 108 10.09 -18.26 0.75
C ILE A 108 10.81 -18.71 -0.52
N SER A 109 10.90 -17.84 -1.53
CA SER A 109 11.60 -18.08 -2.78
C SER A 109 13.05 -17.61 -2.69
N PRO A 110 14.06 -18.51 -2.74
CA PRO A 110 15.46 -18.13 -2.79
C PRO A 110 15.78 -17.18 -3.95
N LYS A 111 15.14 -17.40 -5.10
CA LYS A 111 15.31 -16.54 -6.29
C LYS A 111 14.85 -15.10 -6.06
N ALA A 112 13.77 -14.91 -5.28
CA ALA A 112 13.31 -13.58 -4.92
C ALA A 112 14.31 -12.85 -4.01
N MET A 113 14.91 -13.57 -3.07
CA MET A 113 15.95 -13.02 -2.18
C MET A 113 17.23 -12.67 -2.94
N GLU A 114 17.71 -13.54 -3.82
CA GLU A 114 18.88 -13.27 -4.68
C GLU A 114 18.64 -12.05 -5.59
N ARG A 115 17.43 -11.94 -6.15
CA ARG A 115 17.05 -10.78 -6.97
C ARG A 115 17.06 -9.49 -6.15
N ALA A 116 16.54 -9.51 -4.92
CA ALA A 116 16.49 -8.34 -4.05
C ALA A 116 17.90 -7.89 -3.63
N GLU A 117 18.79 -8.83 -3.33
CA GLU A 117 20.19 -8.53 -3.05
C GLU A 117 20.89 -7.91 -4.26
N LYS A 118 20.75 -8.54 -5.44
CA LYS A 118 21.40 -8.09 -6.66
C LYS A 118 20.91 -6.73 -7.17
N ILE A 119 19.59 -6.47 -7.15
CA ILE A 119 18.97 -5.26 -7.74
C ILE A 119 19.00 -4.09 -6.76
N ALA A 120 18.76 -4.33 -5.47
CA ALA A 120 18.57 -3.27 -4.48
C ALA A 120 19.57 -3.36 -3.31
N GLY A 121 20.49 -4.33 -3.31
CA GLY A 121 21.46 -4.53 -2.23
C GLY A 121 20.78 -4.80 -0.87
N ILE A 122 19.63 -5.48 -0.87
CA ILE A 122 18.89 -5.83 0.34
C ILE A 122 19.55 -7.03 1.00
N LYS A 123 19.89 -6.90 2.28
CA LYS A 123 20.51 -7.97 3.05
C LYS A 123 19.52 -9.13 3.27
N LYS A 124 19.98 -10.36 3.14
CA LYS A 124 19.15 -11.53 3.42
C LYS A 124 18.97 -11.71 4.92
N ALA A 125 17.74 -11.87 5.38
CA ALA A 125 17.45 -12.27 6.75
C ALA A 125 17.59 -13.80 6.90
N ASN A 126 18.37 -14.25 7.88
CA ASN A 126 18.51 -15.68 8.20
C ASN A 126 17.46 -16.14 9.22
N ASP A 127 17.03 -15.25 10.11
CA ASP A 127 15.98 -15.44 11.10
C ASP A 127 15.13 -14.17 11.21
N LEU A 128 14.09 -14.20 12.02
CA LEU A 128 13.15 -13.09 12.21
C LEU A 128 13.26 -12.46 13.62
N SER A 129 14.38 -12.65 14.32
CA SER A 129 14.45 -12.44 15.77
C SER A 129 14.72 -10.99 16.19
N ASP A 130 15.51 -10.22 15.43
CA ASP A 130 16.10 -8.96 15.90
C ASP A 130 15.80 -7.79 14.96
N PHE A 131 14.50 -7.48 14.79
CA PHE A 131 14.04 -6.36 13.98
C PHE A 131 13.17 -5.40 14.79
N ASP A 132 13.24 -4.12 14.46
CA ASP A 132 12.41 -3.06 15.03
C ASP A 132 11.12 -2.85 14.23
N VAL A 133 11.16 -3.17 12.93
CA VAL A 133 10.02 -3.05 12.01
C VAL A 133 9.95 -4.26 11.09
N TYR A 134 8.79 -4.87 11.02
CA TYR A 134 8.41 -5.92 10.08
C TYR A 134 7.39 -5.36 9.10
N ILE A 135 7.72 -5.29 7.80
CA ILE A 135 6.80 -4.87 6.75
C ILE A 135 6.34 -6.12 5.99
N LEU A 136 5.05 -6.46 6.11
CA LEU A 136 4.51 -7.67 5.52
C LEU A 136 3.88 -7.38 4.15
N CYS A 137 4.57 -7.82 3.08
CA CYS A 137 4.17 -7.70 1.68
C CYS A 137 3.87 -9.08 1.04
N VAL A 138 3.30 -9.99 1.83
CA VAL A 138 3.04 -11.37 1.44
C VAL A 138 1.83 -11.44 0.52
N SER A 139 1.89 -12.34 -0.47
CA SER A 139 0.76 -12.61 -1.37
C SER A 139 -0.47 -13.10 -0.59
N THR A 140 -1.66 -12.57 -0.95
CA THR A 140 -2.94 -12.90 -0.31
C THR A 140 -3.94 -13.52 -1.30
N HIS A 141 -3.44 -14.37 -2.19
CA HIS A 141 -4.22 -15.21 -3.10
C HIS A 141 -3.69 -16.64 -3.10
N LYS A 142 -4.48 -17.59 -3.57
CA LYS A 142 -4.03 -18.98 -3.72
C LYS A 142 -2.94 -19.08 -4.80
N PRO A 143 -1.93 -19.94 -4.62
CA PRO A 143 -0.88 -20.13 -5.62
C PRO A 143 -1.41 -20.50 -7.02
N ASP A 144 -2.44 -21.35 -7.06
CA ASP A 144 -3.02 -21.88 -8.30
C ASP A 144 -4.25 -21.09 -8.79
N ASP A 145 -4.76 -20.14 -7.96
CA ASP A 145 -5.92 -19.32 -8.29
C ASP A 145 -5.70 -17.88 -7.73
N MET A 146 -5.16 -17.02 -8.56
CA MET A 146 -4.91 -15.61 -8.20
C MET A 146 -6.18 -14.81 -7.89
N PHE A 147 -7.35 -15.33 -8.21
CA PHE A 147 -8.62 -14.65 -7.96
C PHE A 147 -9.25 -15.02 -6.62
N THR A 148 -8.82 -16.13 -6.01
CA THR A 148 -9.35 -16.56 -4.71
C THR A 148 -8.49 -15.98 -3.57
N PRO A 149 -9.09 -15.16 -2.68
CA PRO A 149 -8.40 -14.63 -1.51
C PRO A 149 -7.94 -15.74 -0.57
N GLN A 150 -6.73 -15.58 -0.03
CA GLN A 150 -6.17 -16.47 0.98
C GLN A 150 -5.14 -15.70 1.82
N ILE A 151 -5.11 -15.93 3.12
CA ILE A 151 -4.21 -15.25 4.08
C ILE A 151 -3.31 -16.22 4.86
N GLU A 152 -3.34 -17.51 4.57
CA GLU A 152 -2.59 -18.54 5.30
C GLU A 152 -1.08 -18.28 5.27
N GLY A 153 -0.54 -17.81 4.14
CA GLY A 153 0.87 -17.42 4.03
C GLY A 153 1.23 -16.25 4.95
N LEU A 154 0.34 -15.27 5.07
CA LEU A 154 0.51 -14.16 6.01
C LEU A 154 0.47 -14.66 7.46
N LEU A 155 -0.50 -15.50 7.82
CA LEU A 155 -0.63 -16.00 9.17
C LEU A 155 0.54 -16.91 9.58
N SER A 156 1.06 -17.72 8.65
CA SER A 156 2.24 -18.55 8.88
C SER A 156 3.48 -17.72 9.20
N ILE A 157 3.71 -16.62 8.49
CA ILE A 157 4.84 -15.74 8.80
C ILE A 157 4.65 -14.98 10.12
N VAL A 158 3.42 -14.59 10.45
CA VAL A 158 3.09 -13.97 11.75
C VAL A 158 3.36 -14.94 12.90
N GLU A 159 2.99 -16.22 12.75
CA GLU A 159 3.30 -17.26 13.75
C GLU A 159 4.81 -17.39 13.98
N ARG A 160 5.61 -17.35 12.92
CA ARG A 160 7.07 -17.35 13.03
C ARG A 160 7.58 -16.10 13.74
N ILE A 161 7.08 -14.91 13.38
CA ILE A 161 7.46 -13.66 14.06
C ILE A 161 7.11 -13.76 15.55
N SER A 162 5.93 -14.28 15.90
CA SER A 162 5.52 -14.47 17.30
C SER A 162 6.48 -15.34 18.12
N LYS A 163 7.04 -16.37 17.49
CA LYS A 163 8.00 -17.30 18.11
C LYS A 163 9.43 -16.77 18.16
N GLU A 164 9.87 -16.11 17.08
CA GLU A 164 11.26 -15.73 16.87
C GLU A 164 11.58 -14.31 17.39
N ALA A 165 10.62 -13.35 17.31
CA ALA A 165 10.87 -11.96 17.68
C ALA A 165 11.23 -11.79 19.15
N ARG A 166 12.37 -11.15 19.40
CA ARG A 166 12.92 -10.92 20.75
C ARG A 166 12.63 -9.52 21.28
N ARG A 167 12.34 -8.56 20.40
CA ARG A 167 12.10 -7.17 20.77
C ARG A 167 10.62 -6.93 20.98
N ASP A 168 10.21 -6.65 22.21
CA ASP A 168 8.86 -6.18 22.48
C ASP A 168 8.70 -4.73 21.97
N GLY A 169 7.51 -4.41 21.48
CA GLY A 169 7.21 -3.08 20.95
C GLY A 169 7.71 -2.81 19.53
N ALA A 170 8.27 -3.81 18.84
CA ALA A 170 8.55 -3.69 17.40
C ALA A 170 7.25 -3.48 16.61
N LEU A 171 7.34 -2.79 15.48
CA LEU A 171 6.20 -2.55 14.58
C LEU A 171 6.02 -3.70 13.58
N VAL A 172 4.85 -4.28 13.52
CA VAL A 172 4.41 -5.15 12.41
C VAL A 172 3.43 -4.35 11.55
N SER A 173 3.88 -3.90 10.41
CA SER A 173 3.07 -3.20 9.43
C SER A 173 2.61 -4.16 8.33
N ILE A 174 1.31 -4.37 8.22
CA ILE A 174 0.70 -5.20 7.19
C ILE A 174 0.43 -4.30 5.98
N GLU A 175 1.18 -4.51 4.90
CA GLU A 175 1.01 -3.75 3.65
C GLU A 175 0.31 -4.58 2.57
N SER A 176 0.21 -5.89 2.76
CA SER A 176 -0.62 -6.78 1.93
C SER A 176 -2.10 -6.40 2.04
N THR A 177 -2.85 -6.52 0.94
CA THR A 177 -4.32 -6.40 0.99
C THR A 177 -4.91 -7.58 1.74
N ILE A 178 -5.71 -7.32 2.77
CA ILE A 178 -6.26 -8.32 3.68
C ILE A 178 -7.77 -8.13 3.90
N PRO A 179 -8.51 -9.21 4.23
CA PRO A 179 -9.90 -9.12 4.66
C PRO A 179 -10.03 -8.38 6.00
N ARG A 180 -11.20 -7.78 6.22
CA ARG A 180 -11.56 -7.14 7.49
C ARG A 180 -11.37 -8.08 8.69
N GLY A 181 -10.75 -7.57 9.75
CA GLY A 181 -10.51 -8.28 11.01
C GLY A 181 -9.21 -9.09 11.02
N THR A 182 -8.46 -9.12 9.93
CA THR A 182 -7.18 -9.84 9.87
C THR A 182 -6.15 -9.22 10.80
N SER A 183 -6.05 -7.89 10.87
CA SER A 183 -5.06 -7.21 11.72
C SER A 183 -5.29 -7.46 13.20
N ALA A 184 -6.54 -7.50 13.65
CA ALA A 184 -6.89 -7.86 15.03
C ALA A 184 -6.44 -9.30 15.35
N ARG A 185 -6.69 -10.24 14.44
CA ARG A 185 -6.22 -11.63 14.57
C ARG A 185 -4.69 -11.71 14.64
N VAL A 186 -3.98 -10.93 13.83
CA VAL A 186 -2.51 -10.85 13.86
C VAL A 186 -2.02 -10.34 15.22
N PHE A 187 -2.66 -9.32 15.78
CA PHE A 187 -2.31 -8.79 17.10
C PHE A 187 -2.46 -9.82 18.22
N GLU A 188 -3.55 -10.61 18.21
CA GLU A 188 -3.74 -11.73 19.13
C GLU A 188 -2.65 -12.80 18.96
N MET A 189 -2.31 -13.19 17.72
CA MET A 189 -1.26 -14.16 17.43
C MET A 189 0.13 -13.72 17.92
N LEU A 190 0.37 -12.41 17.96
CA LEU A 190 1.61 -11.80 18.49
C LEU A 190 1.59 -11.61 20.02
N ASN A 191 0.57 -12.14 20.70
CA ASN A 191 0.38 -12.05 22.15
C ASN A 191 0.45 -10.60 22.66
N HIS A 192 0.00 -9.63 21.87
CA HIS A 192 -0.02 -8.19 22.19
C HIS A 192 1.38 -7.59 22.50
N ARG A 193 2.45 -8.30 22.14
CA ARG A 193 3.84 -7.88 22.41
C ARG A 193 4.36 -6.86 21.41
N LEU A 194 3.85 -6.90 20.19
CA LEU A 194 4.29 -6.06 19.07
C LEU A 194 3.16 -5.10 18.68
N HIS A 195 3.55 -3.92 18.17
CA HIS A 195 2.58 -3.01 17.56
C HIS A 195 2.10 -3.55 16.22
N VAL A 196 0.80 -3.47 15.95
CA VAL A 196 0.23 -3.89 14.66
C VAL A 196 -0.50 -2.73 14.00
N ALA A 197 -0.12 -2.44 12.77
CA ALA A 197 -0.76 -1.46 11.91
C ALA A 197 -1.04 -2.05 10.53
N HIS A 198 -2.04 -1.50 9.86
CA HIS A 198 -2.33 -1.79 8.45
C HIS A 198 -2.18 -0.51 7.63
N ALA A 199 -1.32 -0.56 6.62
CA ALA A 199 -1.01 0.55 5.72
C ALA A 199 -0.97 0.06 4.26
N PRO A 200 -2.13 -0.26 3.67
CA PRO A 200 -2.20 -0.88 2.35
C PRO A 200 -1.66 0.02 1.25
N HIS A 201 -1.05 -0.60 0.26
CA HIS A 201 -0.49 0.12 -0.89
C HIS A 201 -1.56 0.58 -1.87
N ARG A 202 -1.30 1.76 -2.45
CA ARG A 202 -1.97 2.27 -3.64
C ARG A 202 -1.05 2.25 -4.88
N TRP A 203 0.12 1.62 -4.75
CA TRP A 203 1.15 1.52 -5.79
C TRP A 203 0.60 0.90 -7.09
N TYR A 204 1.00 1.51 -8.21
CA TYR A 204 0.64 1.05 -9.54
C TYR A 204 1.90 0.87 -10.40
N ALA A 205 2.19 -0.37 -10.77
CA ALA A 205 3.45 -0.76 -11.40
C ALA A 205 3.73 -0.09 -12.75
N LEU A 206 2.68 0.25 -13.51
CA LEU A 206 2.83 0.83 -14.85
C LEU A 206 3.11 2.35 -14.80
N GLU A 207 2.87 3.00 -13.67
CA GLU A 207 3.03 4.44 -13.47
C GLU A 207 3.78 4.71 -12.15
N GLU A 208 4.91 4.02 -11.94
CA GLU A 208 5.66 4.07 -10.68
C GLU A 208 6.17 5.48 -10.32
N LYS A 209 6.43 6.33 -11.31
CA LYS A 209 6.88 7.72 -11.08
C LYS A 209 5.81 8.58 -10.41
N GLU A 210 4.55 8.41 -10.83
CA GLU A 210 3.41 9.19 -10.34
C GLU A 210 2.69 8.46 -9.21
N HIS A 211 2.67 7.12 -9.27
CA HIS A 211 1.92 6.24 -8.39
C HIS A 211 2.83 5.22 -7.68
N GLY A 212 3.96 5.68 -7.18
CA GLY A 212 4.97 4.87 -6.51
C GLY A 212 4.67 4.55 -5.06
N VAL A 213 5.69 4.07 -4.35
CA VAL A 213 5.61 3.69 -2.92
C VAL A 213 5.26 4.86 -2.01
N ASN A 214 5.58 6.08 -2.43
CA ASN A 214 5.45 7.33 -1.67
C ASN A 214 4.05 7.99 -1.75
N GLN A 215 3.07 7.34 -2.37
CA GLN A 215 1.71 7.88 -2.41
C GLN A 215 1.08 8.02 -1.02
N LEU A 216 0.10 8.95 -0.90
CA LEU A 216 -0.77 9.03 0.26
C LEU A 216 -1.44 7.68 0.54
N ARG A 217 -1.25 7.15 1.74
CA ARG A 217 -1.86 5.88 2.18
C ARG A 217 -2.80 6.10 3.35
N VAL A 218 -3.79 5.24 3.46
CA VAL A 218 -4.58 5.09 4.69
C VAL A 218 -3.77 4.26 5.67
N VAL A 219 -3.81 4.60 6.96
CA VAL A 219 -3.19 3.83 8.03
C VAL A 219 -4.13 3.69 9.22
N GLY A 220 -4.25 2.47 9.74
CA GLY A 220 -4.93 2.15 10.98
C GLY A 220 -4.02 1.37 11.92
N GLY A 221 -4.15 1.61 13.22
CA GLY A 221 -3.53 0.80 14.27
C GLY A 221 -4.58 0.00 15.03
N VAL A 222 -4.20 -1.17 15.58
CA VAL A 222 -5.11 -1.95 16.45
C VAL A 222 -5.48 -1.16 17.71
N CYS A 223 -4.57 -0.32 18.16
CA CYS A 223 -4.79 0.66 19.26
C CYS A 223 -4.07 1.96 18.92
N ASP A 224 -4.29 2.99 19.72
CA ASP A 224 -3.69 4.32 19.53
C ASP A 224 -2.16 4.25 19.49
N CYS A 225 -1.54 3.47 20.37
CA CYS A 225 -0.08 3.31 20.38
C CYS A 225 0.46 2.62 19.11
N CYS A 226 -0.28 1.65 18.56
CA CYS A 226 0.06 1.02 17.29
C CYS A 226 -0.01 2.02 16.12
N LEU A 227 -1.06 2.85 16.09
CA LEU A 227 -1.23 3.90 15.10
C LEU A 227 -0.10 4.94 15.19
N GLN A 228 0.23 5.40 16.40
CA GLN A 228 1.31 6.38 16.62
C GLN A 228 2.67 5.83 16.17
N THR A 229 2.98 4.58 16.52
CA THR A 229 4.24 3.93 16.10
C THR A 229 4.33 3.84 14.58
N ALA A 230 3.25 3.47 13.91
CA ALA A 230 3.20 3.43 12.45
C ALA A 230 3.34 4.84 11.84
N MET A 231 2.63 5.84 12.37
CA MET A 231 2.73 7.22 11.89
C MET A 231 4.16 7.77 12.02
N GLN A 232 4.84 7.48 13.14
CA GLN A 232 6.23 7.87 13.34
C GLN A 232 7.15 7.23 12.28
N PHE A 233 6.98 5.95 12.00
CA PHE A 233 7.78 5.24 11.00
C PHE A 233 7.52 5.74 9.58
N TYR A 234 6.25 5.92 9.19
CA TYR A 234 5.90 6.31 7.83
C TYR A 234 6.08 7.79 7.54
N ASN A 235 5.67 8.67 8.45
CA ASN A 235 5.56 10.11 8.21
C ASN A 235 6.42 10.98 9.14
N GLY A 236 6.98 10.41 10.21
CA GLY A 236 7.76 11.17 11.20
C GLY A 236 6.92 12.04 12.13
N THR A 237 5.58 11.99 12.03
CA THR A 237 4.71 12.81 12.89
C THR A 237 4.34 12.06 14.17
N CYS A 238 4.73 12.62 15.31
CA CYS A 238 4.14 12.32 16.61
C CYS A 238 2.85 13.15 16.76
N SER A 239 1.79 12.85 16.02
CA SER A 239 0.56 13.64 16.08
C SER A 239 -0.26 13.33 17.31
N SER A 240 -0.46 14.33 18.15
CA SER A 240 -1.66 14.45 18.98
C SER A 240 -2.87 14.64 18.07
N PHE A 241 -3.90 13.85 18.27
CA PHE A 241 -5.16 13.77 17.54
C PHE A 241 -5.59 15.03 16.81
N ILE A 242 -5.79 14.90 15.51
CA ILE A 242 -6.43 15.87 14.63
C ILE A 242 -7.89 16.04 15.07
N SER A 243 -8.21 17.22 15.61
CA SER A 243 -9.59 17.72 15.58
C SER A 243 -9.96 17.85 14.09
N THR A 244 -11.07 17.22 13.73
CA THR A 244 -11.72 17.34 12.43
C THR A 244 -11.97 18.81 12.07
N SER A 245 -11.15 19.38 11.20
CA SER A 245 -11.51 20.56 10.43
C SER A 245 -10.62 20.67 9.19
N THR A 246 -11.27 20.53 8.04
CA THR A 246 -10.96 21.03 6.71
C THR A 246 -9.53 20.87 6.18
N VAL A 247 -9.43 19.99 5.19
CA VAL A 247 -8.34 19.95 4.22
C VAL A 247 -8.28 21.31 3.52
N THR A 248 -7.30 22.13 3.89
CA THR A 248 -6.87 23.27 3.08
C THR A 248 -5.41 23.06 2.73
N ASP A 249 -5.10 23.30 1.48
CA ASP A 249 -3.84 23.24 0.79
C ASP A 249 -2.59 23.38 1.66
N VAL A 250 -1.80 22.31 1.76
CA VAL A 250 -0.43 22.38 2.25
C VAL A 250 0.49 22.66 1.06
N SER A 251 0.68 23.95 0.78
CA SER A 251 1.79 24.42 -0.04
C SER A 251 3.11 23.96 0.58
N SER A 252 3.89 23.24 -0.22
CA SER A 252 5.23 22.79 0.06
C SER A 252 6.17 23.95 0.42
N SER A 253 6.43 24.15 1.70
CA SER A 253 7.61 24.88 2.16
C SER A 253 8.67 23.85 2.52
N SER A 254 9.68 23.74 1.68
CA SER A 254 10.93 23.02 1.93
C SER A 254 11.72 23.73 3.02
N SER A 255 11.45 23.43 4.27
CA SER A 255 12.38 23.70 5.37
C SER A 255 13.15 22.41 5.65
N SER A 256 14.47 22.49 5.53
CA SER A 256 15.44 21.48 5.89
C SER A 256 15.15 20.92 7.28
N SER A 257 14.59 19.71 7.35
CA SER A 257 14.30 18.99 8.59
C SER A 257 15.55 18.22 9.05
N GLU A 258 16.62 18.93 9.39
CA GLU A 258 17.74 18.33 10.12
C GLU A 258 17.28 18.10 11.55
N GLY A 259 17.06 16.81 11.93
CA GLY A 259 16.88 16.38 13.32
C GLY A 259 15.58 15.71 13.72
N MET A 260 14.66 15.45 12.82
CA MET A 260 13.52 14.58 13.10
C MET A 260 13.94 13.10 13.09
N PRO A 261 13.29 12.23 13.91
CA PRO A 261 13.53 10.79 13.80
C PRO A 261 13.29 10.33 12.37
N LYS A 262 14.20 9.49 11.87
CA LYS A 262 14.20 9.01 10.50
C LYS A 262 12.86 8.35 10.16
N SER A 263 12.18 8.84 9.14
CA SER A 263 10.92 8.31 8.66
C SER A 263 10.97 8.06 7.16
N LEU A 264 9.98 7.33 6.62
CA LEU A 264 9.89 7.09 5.19
C LEU A 264 9.44 8.32 4.39
N GLY A 265 8.91 9.36 5.04
CA GLY A 265 8.37 10.54 4.38
C GLY A 265 7.14 10.25 3.51
N ILE A 266 6.40 9.18 3.83
CA ILE A 266 5.17 8.80 3.11
C ILE A 266 4.00 9.55 3.76
N PRO A 267 3.21 10.33 2.99
CA PRO A 267 2.02 10.97 3.52
C PRO A 267 1.00 9.91 3.94
N MET A 268 0.45 10.05 5.16
CA MET A 268 -0.46 9.08 5.75
C MET A 268 -1.77 9.74 6.15
N HIS A 269 -2.88 9.05 5.87
CA HIS A 269 -4.22 9.41 6.36
C HIS A 269 -4.62 8.45 7.49
N PRO A 270 -4.51 8.88 8.76
CA PRO A 270 -4.85 8.02 9.89
C PRO A 270 -6.35 7.83 10.00
N VAL A 271 -6.77 6.62 10.40
CA VAL A 271 -8.17 6.29 10.66
C VAL A 271 -8.35 5.79 12.09
N SER A 272 -9.54 6.01 12.65
CA SER A 272 -9.85 5.72 14.05
C SER A 272 -9.94 4.22 14.39
N LYS A 273 -10.18 3.38 13.39
CA LYS A 273 -10.27 1.92 13.54
C LYS A 273 -9.48 1.25 12.44
N ILE A 274 -8.71 0.22 12.77
CA ILE A 274 -7.89 -0.50 11.80
C ILE A 274 -8.71 -1.15 10.68
N GLU A 275 -9.95 -1.56 10.99
CA GLU A 275 -10.87 -2.14 10.00
C GLU A 275 -11.24 -1.15 8.89
N ILE A 276 -11.19 0.16 9.17
CA ILE A 276 -11.41 1.18 8.12
C ILE A 276 -10.23 1.14 7.12
N ALA A 277 -8.99 1.00 7.60
CA ALA A 277 -7.84 0.86 6.72
C ALA A 277 -7.92 -0.44 5.89
N GLU A 278 -8.33 -1.57 6.50
CA GLU A 278 -8.53 -2.85 5.80
C GLU A 278 -9.60 -2.72 4.71
N LEU A 279 -10.76 -2.13 5.06
CA LEU A 279 -11.87 -1.97 4.12
C LEU A 279 -11.58 -0.95 3.03
N SER A 280 -10.84 0.14 3.29
CA SER A 280 -10.60 1.19 2.31
C SER A 280 -9.94 0.64 1.05
N LYS A 281 -8.92 -0.21 1.20
CA LYS A 281 -8.20 -0.78 0.05
C LYS A 281 -9.08 -1.68 -0.82
N ILE A 282 -9.82 -2.60 -0.19
CA ILE A 282 -10.69 -3.52 -0.95
C ILE A 282 -11.91 -2.79 -1.52
N ALA A 283 -12.40 -1.74 -0.85
CA ALA A 283 -13.47 -0.89 -1.37
C ALA A 283 -13.02 -0.02 -2.55
N GLU A 284 -11.80 0.55 -2.52
CA GLU A 284 -11.22 1.27 -3.65
C GLU A 284 -11.16 0.40 -4.91
N ASN A 285 -10.70 -0.83 -4.78
CA ASN A 285 -10.63 -1.77 -5.89
C ASN A 285 -12.03 -2.25 -6.34
N ALA A 286 -12.96 -2.49 -5.41
CA ALA A 286 -14.34 -2.81 -5.73
C ALA A 286 -15.05 -1.64 -6.45
N HIS A 287 -14.80 -0.39 -6.04
CA HIS A 287 -15.29 0.78 -6.75
C HIS A 287 -14.76 0.85 -8.20
N ARG A 288 -13.45 0.56 -8.39
CA ARG A 288 -12.88 0.51 -9.75
C ARG A 288 -13.50 -0.62 -10.59
N TYR A 289 -13.79 -1.75 -9.97
CA TYR A 289 -14.49 -2.86 -10.62
C TYR A 289 -15.88 -2.42 -11.13
N LEU A 290 -16.67 -1.73 -10.28
CA LEU A 290 -17.97 -1.19 -10.66
C LEU A 290 -17.89 -0.21 -11.83
N GLN A 291 -16.89 0.67 -11.86
CA GLN A 291 -16.71 1.61 -12.96
C GLN A 291 -16.49 0.91 -14.30
N ILE A 292 -15.69 -0.16 -14.30
CA ILE A 292 -15.41 -0.93 -15.51
C ILE A 292 -16.65 -1.72 -15.93
N ALA A 293 -17.31 -2.41 -14.99
CA ALA A 293 -18.52 -3.18 -15.26
C ALA A 293 -19.64 -2.29 -15.82
N PHE A 294 -19.79 -1.07 -15.31
CA PHE A 294 -20.76 -0.12 -15.88
C PHE A 294 -20.44 0.25 -17.33
N ALA A 295 -19.17 0.41 -17.68
CA ALA A 295 -18.77 0.67 -19.07
C ALA A 295 -19.00 -0.56 -19.97
N GLU A 296 -18.83 -1.77 -19.45
CA GLU A 296 -19.12 -3.02 -20.14
C GLU A 296 -20.62 -3.21 -20.40
N ASP A 297 -21.44 -2.87 -19.41
CA ASP A 297 -22.90 -2.91 -19.54
C ASP A 297 -23.41 -1.94 -20.62
N LEU A 298 -22.90 -0.70 -20.59
CA LEU A 298 -23.19 0.28 -21.65
C LEU A 298 -22.71 -0.19 -23.04
N TYR A 299 -21.56 -0.85 -23.10
CA TYR A 299 -21.06 -1.41 -24.35
C TYR A 299 -22.02 -2.48 -24.88
N LEU A 300 -22.47 -3.42 -24.05
CA LEU A 300 -23.43 -4.46 -24.43
C LEU A 300 -24.74 -3.85 -24.91
N TYR A 301 -25.26 -2.85 -24.18
CA TYR A 301 -26.46 -2.10 -24.59
C TYR A 301 -26.32 -1.47 -25.98
N CYS A 302 -25.17 -0.84 -26.26
CA CYS A 302 -24.90 -0.25 -27.57
C CYS A 302 -24.86 -1.31 -28.69
N GLN A 303 -24.26 -2.47 -28.42
CA GLN A 303 -24.20 -3.56 -29.41
C GLN A 303 -25.60 -4.13 -29.74
N GLU A 304 -26.45 -4.29 -28.73
CA GLU A 304 -27.81 -4.78 -28.90
C GLU A 304 -28.67 -3.80 -29.72
N ASN A 305 -28.46 -2.50 -29.49
CA ASN A 305 -29.26 -1.44 -30.13
C ASN A 305 -28.61 -0.81 -31.38
N ASN A 306 -27.52 -1.39 -31.89
CA ASN A 306 -26.76 -0.87 -33.04
C ASN A 306 -26.28 0.58 -32.88
N LEU A 307 -25.88 0.97 -31.65
CA LEU A 307 -25.35 2.28 -31.33
C LEU A 307 -23.80 2.24 -31.28
N ASN A 308 -23.19 3.37 -31.58
CA ASN A 308 -21.74 3.51 -31.46
C ASN A 308 -21.38 3.81 -30.00
N PHE A 309 -20.75 2.84 -29.32
CA PHE A 309 -20.34 2.98 -27.93
C PHE A 309 -19.35 4.13 -27.73
N SER A 310 -18.36 4.30 -28.60
CA SER A 310 -17.36 5.37 -28.46
C SER A 310 -18.00 6.76 -28.52
N GLU A 311 -18.95 6.96 -29.44
CA GLU A 311 -19.71 8.20 -29.55
C GLU A 311 -20.56 8.47 -28.29
N LEU A 312 -21.27 7.46 -27.80
CA LEU A 312 -22.05 7.57 -26.55
C LEU A 312 -21.14 7.89 -25.37
N ARG A 313 -20.03 7.17 -25.22
CA ARG A 313 -19.03 7.38 -24.15
C ARG A 313 -18.50 8.81 -24.18
N ASP A 314 -18.08 9.29 -25.36
CA ASP A 314 -17.51 10.62 -25.51
C ASP A 314 -18.57 11.70 -25.19
N ALA A 315 -19.84 11.52 -25.61
CA ALA A 315 -20.92 12.38 -25.23
C ALA A 315 -21.16 12.40 -23.71
N LEU A 316 -21.17 11.26 -23.05
CA LEU A 316 -21.35 11.17 -21.58
C LEU A 316 -20.20 11.84 -20.83
N ASN A 317 -18.97 11.68 -21.31
CA ASN A 317 -17.76 12.23 -20.69
C ASN A 317 -17.61 13.75 -20.87
N THR A 318 -18.49 14.42 -21.64
CA THR A 318 -18.55 15.89 -21.65
C THR A 318 -19.06 16.47 -20.34
N LYS A 319 -19.74 15.66 -19.52
CA LYS A 319 -20.26 16.12 -18.24
C LYS A 319 -19.15 16.04 -17.17
N TRP A 320 -18.90 17.14 -16.48
CA TRP A 320 -17.79 17.32 -15.53
C TRP A 320 -17.64 16.25 -14.45
N ASN A 321 -18.68 15.55 -14.05
CA ASN A 321 -18.67 14.52 -13.00
C ASN A 321 -18.95 13.11 -13.54
N VAL A 322 -18.81 12.89 -14.85
CA VAL A 322 -18.99 11.58 -15.50
C VAL A 322 -17.67 11.17 -16.14
N ASN A 323 -17.23 9.95 -15.88
CA ASN A 323 -16.04 9.36 -16.49
C ASN A 323 -16.33 7.89 -16.82
N ILE A 324 -16.83 7.66 -18.03
CA ILE A 324 -17.06 6.31 -18.57
C ILE A 324 -15.76 5.80 -19.17
N LEU A 325 -15.36 4.63 -18.71
CA LEU A 325 -14.11 3.99 -19.13
C LEU A 325 -14.27 3.32 -20.50
N GLU A 326 -13.12 3.03 -21.13
CA GLU A 326 -13.07 2.14 -22.30
C GLU A 326 -12.98 0.70 -21.81
N PRO A 327 -13.99 -0.17 -22.06
CA PRO A 327 -13.88 -1.57 -21.73
C PRO A 327 -12.88 -2.27 -22.65
N LYS A 328 -12.08 -3.17 -22.06
CA LYS A 328 -11.07 -3.95 -22.81
C LYS A 328 -11.57 -5.38 -23.04
N GLU A 329 -10.81 -6.37 -22.60
CA GLU A 329 -11.14 -7.81 -22.71
C GLU A 329 -11.82 -8.34 -21.44
N GLY A 330 -12.58 -7.49 -20.74
CA GLY A 330 -13.14 -7.75 -19.42
C GLY A 330 -12.24 -7.22 -18.29
N ILE A 331 -12.70 -7.33 -17.05
CA ILE A 331 -11.99 -6.82 -15.87
C ILE A 331 -10.78 -7.68 -15.55
N GLY A 332 -9.64 -7.31 -16.09
CA GLY A 332 -8.39 -8.07 -16.02
C GLY A 332 -7.59 -7.85 -14.75
N GLY A 333 -6.43 -8.56 -14.69
CA GLY A 333 -5.55 -8.58 -13.54
C GLY A 333 -6.12 -9.39 -12.37
N HIS A 334 -5.30 -9.61 -11.34
CA HIS A 334 -5.73 -10.37 -10.16
C HIS A 334 -6.29 -9.47 -9.04
N CYS A 335 -5.87 -8.19 -8.98
CA CYS A 335 -6.22 -7.31 -7.86
C CYS A 335 -7.72 -7.00 -7.83
N LEU A 336 -8.30 -6.50 -8.93
CA LEU A 336 -9.69 -6.07 -8.94
C LEU A 336 -10.68 -7.23 -8.65
N PRO A 337 -10.62 -8.38 -9.34
CA PRO A 337 -11.51 -9.50 -9.05
C PRO A 337 -11.32 -10.07 -7.64
N LYS A 338 -10.08 -10.23 -7.19
CA LYS A 338 -9.76 -10.78 -5.86
C LYS A 338 -10.28 -9.87 -4.75
N ASP A 339 -9.97 -8.58 -4.81
CA ASP A 339 -10.31 -7.63 -3.74
C ASP A 339 -11.82 -7.36 -3.69
N THR A 340 -12.50 -7.38 -4.85
CA THR A 340 -13.98 -7.36 -4.91
C THR A 340 -14.58 -8.57 -4.20
N ARG A 341 -14.02 -9.77 -4.39
CA ARG A 341 -14.46 -10.98 -3.65
C ARG A 341 -14.14 -10.87 -2.15
N MET A 342 -12.98 -10.33 -1.76
CA MET A 342 -12.68 -10.04 -0.36
C MET A 342 -13.72 -9.10 0.26
N PHE A 343 -14.11 -8.05 -0.47
CA PHE A 343 -15.13 -7.11 -0.01
C PHE A 343 -16.48 -7.80 0.21
N LEU A 344 -16.94 -8.62 -0.74
CA LEU A 344 -18.18 -9.39 -0.61
C LEU A 344 -18.15 -10.36 0.57
N GLN A 345 -17.00 -10.97 0.85
CA GLN A 345 -16.81 -11.90 1.97
C GLN A 345 -16.68 -11.20 3.32
N SER A 346 -16.33 -9.90 3.34
CA SER A 346 -16.10 -9.13 4.57
C SER A 346 -17.38 -8.88 5.39
N SER A 347 -18.55 -9.01 4.79
CA SER A 347 -19.85 -8.87 5.45
C SER A 347 -20.58 -10.22 5.49
N LYS A 348 -20.95 -10.66 6.70
CA LYS A 348 -21.72 -11.89 6.90
C LYS A 348 -23.22 -11.71 6.65
N SER A 349 -23.74 -10.48 6.82
CA SER A 349 -25.18 -10.20 6.87
C SER A 349 -25.72 -9.45 5.66
N ILE A 350 -24.88 -8.65 4.98
CA ILE A 350 -25.30 -7.82 3.84
C ILE A 350 -24.54 -8.28 2.60
N LYS A 351 -25.26 -8.82 1.63
CA LYS A 351 -24.72 -9.07 0.29
C LYS A 351 -24.82 -7.79 -0.51
N SER A 352 -23.69 -7.31 -1.04
CA SER A 352 -23.67 -6.17 -1.94
C SER A 352 -24.30 -6.55 -3.29
N LYS A 353 -25.54 -6.15 -3.49
CA LYS A 353 -26.28 -6.42 -4.74
C LYS A 353 -25.58 -5.82 -5.95
N ILE A 354 -25.06 -4.59 -5.80
CA ILE A 354 -24.39 -3.86 -6.89
C ILE A 354 -23.12 -4.60 -7.34
N LEU A 355 -22.27 -5.05 -6.40
CA LEU A 355 -21.05 -5.78 -6.77
C LEU A 355 -21.33 -7.15 -7.34
N THR A 356 -22.40 -7.81 -6.88
CA THR A 356 -22.82 -9.10 -7.44
C THR A 356 -23.27 -8.94 -8.89
N ALA A 357 -24.13 -7.96 -9.17
CA ALA A 357 -24.54 -7.62 -10.52
C ALA A 357 -23.36 -7.22 -11.42
N ALA A 358 -22.40 -6.43 -10.90
CA ALA A 358 -21.21 -6.07 -11.67
C ALA A 358 -20.35 -7.28 -12.08
N ILE A 359 -20.28 -8.31 -11.22
CA ILE A 359 -19.57 -9.57 -11.56
C ILE A 359 -20.31 -10.33 -12.66
N GLU A 360 -21.64 -10.34 -12.63
CA GLU A 360 -22.47 -10.93 -13.67
C GLU A 360 -22.29 -10.21 -15.01
N VAL A 361 -22.28 -8.86 -14.99
CA VAL A 361 -22.03 -8.05 -16.19
C VAL A 361 -20.66 -8.34 -16.82
N ASP A 362 -19.58 -8.40 -16.04
CA ASP A 362 -18.24 -8.76 -16.57
C ASP A 362 -18.22 -10.17 -17.19
N GLN A 363 -18.98 -11.12 -16.62
CA GLN A 363 -19.12 -12.46 -17.19
C GLN A 363 -19.84 -12.43 -18.55
N ASP A 364 -20.96 -11.73 -18.63
CA ASP A 364 -21.74 -11.58 -19.87
C ASP A 364 -20.94 -10.86 -20.95
N TYR A 365 -20.21 -9.80 -20.59
CA TYR A 365 -19.32 -9.07 -21.50
C TYR A 365 -18.21 -9.98 -22.05
N ARG A 366 -17.53 -10.76 -21.21
CA ARG A 366 -16.51 -11.71 -21.65
C ARG A 366 -17.06 -12.77 -22.61
N GLN A 367 -18.24 -13.30 -22.30
CA GLN A 367 -18.92 -14.27 -23.16
C GLN A 367 -19.25 -13.64 -24.52
N TYR A 368 -19.80 -12.43 -24.53
CA TYR A 368 -20.07 -11.71 -25.77
C TYR A 368 -18.81 -11.50 -26.61
N ARG A 369 -17.72 -11.08 -26.00
CA ARG A 369 -16.43 -10.86 -26.67
C ARG A 369 -15.88 -12.17 -27.27
N GLN A 370 -15.96 -13.29 -26.56
CA GLN A 370 -15.53 -14.60 -27.05
C GLN A 370 -16.33 -15.06 -28.27
N ILE A 371 -17.64 -14.93 -28.22
CA ILE A 371 -18.54 -15.29 -29.34
C ILE A 371 -18.21 -14.45 -30.57
N ARG A 372 -17.99 -13.15 -30.40
CA ARG A 372 -17.66 -12.25 -31.49
C ARG A 372 -16.28 -12.56 -32.12
N ALA A 373 -15.29 -12.83 -31.31
CA ALA A 373 -13.95 -13.26 -31.77
C ALA A 373 -14.02 -14.55 -32.58
N SER A 374 -14.76 -15.56 -32.09
CA SER A 374 -14.96 -16.83 -32.81
C SER A 374 -15.65 -16.65 -34.16
N LYS A 375 -16.69 -15.79 -34.25
CA LYS A 375 -17.35 -15.46 -35.51
C LYS A 375 -16.44 -14.75 -36.51
N SER A 376 -15.59 -13.82 -36.03
CA SER A 376 -14.60 -13.12 -36.86
C SER A 376 -13.56 -14.09 -37.44
N MET A 377 -13.07 -15.05 -36.65
CA MET A 377 -12.13 -16.06 -37.14
C MET A 377 -12.74 -16.97 -38.22
N LEU A 378 -14.00 -17.36 -38.06
CA LEU A 378 -14.73 -18.16 -39.04
C LEU A 378 -14.97 -17.41 -40.36
N SER A 379 -15.23 -16.11 -40.30
CA SER A 379 -15.43 -15.27 -41.51
C SER A 379 -14.15 -15.05 -42.30
N HIS A 380 -12.97 -15.12 -41.68
CA HIS A 380 -11.68 -15.00 -42.35
C HIS A 380 -11.15 -16.34 -42.92
N SER A 381 -11.71 -17.48 -42.46
CA SER A 381 -11.32 -18.81 -42.94
C SER A 381 -12.10 -19.23 -44.21
N VAL A 382 -13.11 -18.50 -44.65
CA VAL A 382 -13.87 -18.74 -45.86
C VAL A 382 -13.43 -17.72 -46.94
N SER A 383 -12.19 -17.83 -47.43
CA SER A 383 -11.80 -17.29 -48.73
C SER A 383 -12.31 -18.28 -49.78
N PRO A 384 -13.04 -17.86 -50.82
CA PRO A 384 -13.44 -18.75 -51.86
C PRO A 384 -12.17 -19.28 -52.64
N PRO A 385 -12.22 -20.55 -53.11
CA PRO A 385 -11.11 -21.05 -53.91
C PRO A 385 -11.03 -20.22 -55.20
N LEU A 386 -9.82 -19.77 -55.52
CA LEU A 386 -9.49 -19.18 -56.81
C LEU A 386 -9.97 -20.16 -57.91
N SER A 387 -10.96 -19.75 -58.64
CA SER A 387 -11.40 -20.44 -59.88
C SER A 387 -10.27 -20.40 -60.88
N ALA A 388 -9.72 -21.58 -61.15
CA ALA A 388 -8.90 -21.79 -62.30
C ALA A 388 -9.78 -21.70 -63.55
N SER A 389 -9.56 -20.72 -64.39
CA SER A 389 -10.02 -20.77 -65.78
C SER A 389 -9.06 -19.99 -66.68
N ASN A 390 -8.54 -20.79 -67.60
CA ASN A 390 -8.11 -20.48 -68.98
C ASN A 390 -6.69 -19.92 -69.20
N LEU A 391 -5.87 -20.90 -69.57
CA LEU A 391 -4.84 -20.80 -70.57
C LEU A 391 -5.52 -20.44 -71.91
N GLU A 392 -5.06 -19.39 -72.58
CA GLU A 392 -4.92 -19.32 -74.03
C GLU A 392 -3.85 -18.31 -74.41
N GLU A 393 -3.14 -18.70 -75.44
CA GLU A 393 -1.91 -18.26 -75.99
C GLU A 393 -1.99 -16.91 -76.79
N ASP A 394 -0.81 -16.44 -77.09
CA ASP A 394 -0.34 -15.58 -78.23
C ASP A 394 0.03 -14.17 -77.77
N GLY A 395 1.29 -13.80 -77.82
CA GLY A 395 2.09 -13.63 -79.04
C GLY A 395 2.65 -12.21 -79.06
N VAL A 396 3.97 -12.11 -79.00
CA VAL A 396 4.82 -11.10 -79.76
C VAL A 396 4.75 -9.61 -79.31
N GLY A 397 5.89 -9.13 -78.87
CA GLY A 397 6.44 -7.86 -79.43
C GLY A 397 6.68 -6.67 -78.55
N GLY A 398 7.95 -6.39 -78.32
CA GLY A 398 8.42 -5.02 -78.44
C GLY A 398 8.60 -4.14 -77.23
N GLY A 399 9.77 -4.03 -76.75
CA GLY A 399 10.57 -2.82 -76.64
C GLY A 399 10.12 -1.64 -75.74
N GLY A 400 11.01 -1.20 -74.93
CA GLY A 400 11.01 0.20 -74.51
C GLY A 400 11.27 0.48 -73.03
N SER A 401 12.53 0.77 -72.80
CA SER A 401 13.10 1.39 -71.59
C SER A 401 12.39 2.71 -71.16
N SER A 402 12.32 3.01 -69.90
CA SER A 402 13.06 4.11 -69.26
C SER A 402 12.55 4.45 -67.86
N ASN A 403 13.46 4.48 -66.95
CA ASN A 403 13.66 5.38 -65.79
C ASN A 403 12.60 6.48 -65.52
N TYR A 404 12.24 6.65 -64.24
CA TYR A 404 12.61 7.76 -63.33
C TYR A 404 11.79 7.69 -62.05
N SER A 405 12.50 7.63 -60.92
CA SER A 405 12.51 8.46 -59.69
C SER A 405 11.28 9.32 -59.36
N GLY A 406 10.85 9.22 -58.15
CA GLY A 406 9.96 10.11 -57.40
C GLY A 406 9.66 9.52 -56.03
#